data_5b637d122397d2181fb35a0a86ccf5c6
#
_entry.id   5b637d122397d2181fb35a0a86ccf5c6
#
_cell.length_a   1.000
_cell.length_b   1.000
_cell.length_c   1.000
_cell.angle_alpha   90.00
_cell.angle_beta   90.00
_cell.angle_gamma   90.00
#
_symmetry.space_group_name_H-M   'P 1'
#
loop_
_entity.id
_entity.type
_entity.pdbx_description
1 polymer ?
#
loop_
_entity_poly.entity_id
_entity_poly.type
_entity_poly.pdbx_seq_one_letter_code
_entity_poly.pdbx_strand_id
1 'polypeptide(L)'
;MTNTFCVVGIISRLKDNTIFIDVVFDTSTKDTITLPVVMTEGLADKVPGLLHVGDMIGVKGSFGKTVNNKPVLRVDRLSVLQSASKGGGVYSA
;
A
#
# COMPACT_ATOMS: atom_id res chain seq x y z
N MET A 1 -19.77 0.89 12.73
CA MET A 1 -19.31 0.90 11.33
C MET A 1 -17.79 0.90 11.30
N THR A 2 -17.23 0.03 10.50
CA THR A 2 -15.78 -0.01 10.35
C THR A 2 -15.35 0.84 9.16
N ASN A 3 -14.24 1.52 9.33
CA ASN A 3 -13.65 2.39 8.32
C ASN A 3 -12.30 1.77 7.91
N THR A 4 -12.37 0.59 7.29
CA THR A 4 -11.17 -0.15 6.94
C THR A 4 -11.15 -0.49 5.46
N PHE A 5 -9.95 -0.65 4.93
CA PHE A 5 -9.75 -1.16 3.58
C PHE A 5 -8.66 -2.23 3.61
N CYS A 6 -8.67 -3.08 2.58
CA CYS A 6 -7.63 -4.08 2.37
C CYS A 6 -7.41 -4.19 0.87
N VAL A 7 -6.18 -4.00 0.44
CA VAL A 7 -5.83 -3.97 -0.98
C VAL A 7 -4.57 -4.79 -1.20
N VAL A 8 -4.55 -5.55 -2.29
CA VAL A 8 -3.37 -6.29 -2.75
C VAL A 8 -2.99 -5.78 -4.13
N GLY A 9 -1.71 -5.52 -4.33
CA GLY A 9 -1.23 -5.05 -5.61
C GLY A 9 0.28 -5.00 -5.67
N ILE A 10 0.79 -4.44 -6.75
CA ILE A 10 2.23 -4.36 -7.00
C ILE A 10 2.67 -2.92 -6.89
N ILE A 11 3.77 -2.70 -6.18
CA ILE A 11 4.31 -1.35 -6.02
C ILE A 11 4.82 -0.85 -7.38
N SER A 12 4.26 0.26 -7.84
CA SER A 12 4.72 0.90 -9.07
C SER A 12 5.63 2.08 -8.79
N ARG A 13 5.50 2.70 -7.62
CA ARG A 13 6.30 3.87 -7.27
C ARG A 13 6.32 4.06 -5.76
N LEU A 14 7.44 4.56 -5.26
CA LEU A 14 7.60 4.93 -3.86
C LEU A 14 8.02 6.40 -3.80
N LYS A 15 7.36 7.18 -2.95
CA LYS A 15 7.71 8.58 -2.76
C LYS A 15 7.40 8.98 -1.32
N ASP A 16 8.44 9.29 -0.56
CA ASP A 16 8.33 9.63 0.85
C ASP A 16 7.60 8.52 1.60
N ASN A 17 6.49 8.82 2.25
CA ASN A 17 5.69 7.82 2.96
C ASN A 17 4.48 7.35 2.14
N THR A 18 4.45 7.67 0.84
CA THR A 18 3.37 7.26 -0.05
C THR A 18 3.82 6.10 -0.93
N ILE A 19 2.97 5.08 -1.02
CA ILE A 19 3.19 3.93 -1.89
C ILE A 19 2.14 3.97 -2.98
N PHE A 20 2.57 3.92 -4.23
CA PHE A 20 1.66 3.82 -5.37
C PHE A 20 1.54 2.34 -5.74
N ILE A 21 0.33 1.81 -5.65
CA ILE A 21 0.05 0.38 -5.85
C ILE A 21 -0.80 0.20 -7.09
N ASP A 22 -0.36 -0.66 -7.99
CA ASP A 22 -1.16 -1.07 -9.14
C ASP A 22 -2.03 -2.25 -8.74
N VAL A 23 -3.33 -2.05 -8.81
CA VAL A 23 -4.33 -3.04 -8.43
C VAL A 23 -5.08 -3.48 -9.67
N VAL A 24 -5.17 -4.80 -9.88
CA VAL A 24 -5.98 -5.35 -10.96
C VAL A 24 -7.41 -5.43 -10.46
N PHE A 25 -8.32 -4.66 -11.06
CA PHE A 25 -9.71 -4.67 -10.64
C PHE A 25 -10.62 -5.45 -11.59
N ASP A 26 -10.11 -5.80 -12.77
CA ASP A 26 -10.83 -6.65 -13.71
C ASP A 26 -9.85 -7.64 -14.34
N THR A 27 -9.94 -8.91 -13.92
CA THR A 27 -9.02 -9.94 -14.38
C THR A 27 -9.25 -10.34 -15.83
N SER A 28 -10.46 -10.14 -16.35
CA SER A 28 -10.76 -10.52 -17.73
C SER A 28 -10.16 -9.53 -18.72
N THR A 29 -10.16 -8.25 -18.42
CA THR A 29 -9.58 -7.21 -19.28
C THR A 29 -8.16 -6.85 -18.86
N LYS A 30 -7.74 -7.31 -17.67
CA LYS A 30 -6.47 -6.96 -17.04
C LYS A 30 -6.33 -5.46 -16.79
N ASP A 31 -7.47 -4.79 -16.62
CA ASP A 31 -7.45 -3.37 -16.26
C ASP A 31 -6.89 -3.18 -14.87
N THR A 32 -6.01 -2.20 -14.74
CA THR A 32 -5.40 -1.85 -13.47
C THR A 32 -5.69 -0.40 -13.11
N ILE A 33 -5.68 -0.13 -11.83
CA ILE A 33 -5.77 1.22 -11.31
C ILE A 33 -4.62 1.43 -10.35
N THR A 34 -4.00 2.61 -10.39
CA THR A 34 -2.92 2.97 -9.49
C THR A 34 -3.50 3.74 -8.32
N LEU A 35 -3.33 3.20 -7.11
CA LEU A 35 -3.82 3.81 -5.89
C LEU A 35 -2.65 4.35 -5.05
N PRO A 36 -2.69 5.62 -4.65
CA PRO A 36 -1.75 6.12 -3.66
C PRO A 36 -2.24 5.77 -2.27
N VAL A 37 -1.38 5.16 -1.47
CA VAL A 37 -1.67 4.86 -0.07
C VAL A 37 -0.55 5.46 0.79
N VAL A 38 -0.91 5.99 1.94
CA VAL A 38 0.03 6.68 2.82
C VAL A 38 0.28 5.81 4.04
N MET A 39 1.56 5.55 4.33
CA MET A 39 1.93 4.82 5.53
C MET A 39 1.77 5.72 6.75
N THR A 40 1.26 5.14 7.85
CA THR A 40 1.26 5.84 9.14
C THR A 40 2.70 6.05 9.60
N GLU A 41 2.93 6.99 10.52
CA GLU A 41 4.27 7.30 11.01
C GLU A 41 5.01 6.06 11.52
N GLY A 42 4.34 5.26 12.36
CA GLY A 42 4.96 4.07 12.92
C GLY A 42 5.39 3.09 11.85
N LEU A 43 4.58 2.92 10.81
CA LEU A 43 4.91 2.03 9.72
C LEU A 43 6.00 2.62 8.84
N ALA A 44 5.93 3.91 8.56
CA ALA A 44 6.91 4.59 7.73
C ALA A 44 8.31 4.54 8.35
N ASP A 45 8.40 4.48 9.67
CA ASP A 45 9.67 4.37 10.38
C ASP A 45 10.24 2.94 10.33
N LYS A 46 9.38 1.94 10.19
CA LYS A 46 9.79 0.53 10.24
C LYS A 46 10.23 -0.02 8.90
N VAL A 47 9.74 0.51 7.79
CA VAL A 47 9.95 -0.11 6.48
C VAL A 47 10.87 0.61 5.49
N PRO A 48 11.55 1.73 5.82
CA PRO A 48 12.43 2.37 4.84
C PRO A 48 13.48 1.39 4.32
N GLY A 49 13.63 1.31 3.01
CA GLY A 49 14.60 0.42 2.39
C GLY A 49 14.17 -1.03 2.28
N LEU A 50 13.02 -1.39 2.86
CA LEU A 50 12.52 -2.76 2.81
C LEU A 50 11.57 -3.01 1.65
N LEU A 51 11.00 -1.95 1.08
CA LEU A 51 10.08 -2.03 -0.03
C LEU A 51 10.76 -1.63 -1.32
N HIS A 52 10.41 -2.31 -2.40
CA HIS A 52 10.98 -2.06 -3.72
C HIS A 52 9.88 -2.04 -4.77
N VAL A 53 10.05 -1.24 -5.80
CA VAL A 53 9.17 -1.27 -6.96
C VAL A 53 9.17 -2.69 -7.53
N GLY A 54 7.98 -3.20 -7.81
CA GLY A 54 7.80 -4.57 -8.28
C GLY A 54 7.38 -5.54 -7.20
N ASP A 55 7.50 -5.17 -5.93
CA ASP A 55 7.04 -6.03 -4.83
C ASP A 55 5.52 -6.16 -4.86
N MET A 56 5.03 -7.37 -4.60
CA MET A 56 3.60 -7.60 -4.39
C MET A 56 3.32 -7.47 -2.91
N ILE A 57 2.42 -6.56 -2.56
CA ILE A 57 2.10 -6.29 -1.16
C ILE A 57 0.60 -6.33 -0.91
N GLY A 58 0.25 -6.67 0.32
CA GLY A 58 -1.10 -6.49 0.84
C GLY A 58 -1.06 -5.39 1.89
N VAL A 59 -1.97 -4.45 1.80
CA VAL A 59 -2.04 -3.34 2.74
C VAL A 59 -3.42 -3.29 3.37
N LYS A 60 -3.45 -2.93 4.64
CA LYS A 60 -4.68 -2.77 5.40
C LYS A 60 -4.59 -1.47 6.18
N GLY A 61 -5.70 -0.78 6.25
CA GLY A 61 -5.71 0.48 6.96
C GLY A 61 -7.11 1.08 7.01
N SER A 62 -7.16 2.38 7.17
CA SER A 62 -8.40 3.12 7.30
C SER A 62 -8.42 4.32 6.37
N PHE A 63 -9.62 4.78 6.08
CA PHE A 63 -9.80 6.00 5.31
C PHE A 63 -9.62 7.20 6.22
N GLY A 64 -8.92 8.20 5.71
CA GLY A 64 -8.83 9.51 6.34
C GLY A 64 -9.16 10.57 5.31
N LYS A 65 -8.92 11.81 5.67
CA LYS A 65 -9.11 12.92 4.74
C LYS A 65 -8.05 13.98 4.95
N THR A 66 -7.70 14.65 3.86
CA THR A 66 -6.77 15.78 3.91
C THR A 66 -7.50 17.04 4.34
N VAL A 67 -6.75 18.12 4.55
CA VAL A 67 -7.33 19.44 4.86
C VAL A 67 -8.28 19.91 3.75
N ASN A 68 -8.10 19.40 2.53
CA ASN A 68 -8.97 19.75 1.40
C ASN A 68 -10.16 18.80 1.28
N ASN A 69 -10.41 17.98 2.30
CA ASN A 69 -11.52 17.03 2.36
C ASN A 69 -11.45 15.96 1.28
N LYS A 70 -10.26 15.64 0.80
CA LYS A 70 -10.06 14.55 -0.16
C LYS A 70 -9.80 13.24 0.58
N PRO A 71 -10.29 12.10 0.06
CA PRO A 71 -10.07 10.82 0.72
C PRO A 71 -8.58 10.45 0.67
N VAL A 72 -8.11 9.84 1.75
CA VAL A 72 -6.74 9.33 1.86
C VAL A 72 -6.82 7.92 2.40
N LEU A 73 -6.09 7.00 1.77
CA LEU A 73 -5.97 5.63 2.26
C LEU A 73 -4.73 5.56 3.15
N ARG A 74 -4.94 5.33 4.44
CA ARG A 74 -3.86 5.30 5.43
C ARG A 74 -3.58 3.87 5.82
N VAL A 75 -2.36 3.42 5.55
CA VAL A 75 -1.93 2.04 5.80
C VAL A 75 -1.32 1.94 7.18
N ASP A 76 -1.83 1.03 8.00
CA ASP A 76 -1.26 0.73 9.30
C ASP A 76 -0.69 -0.70 9.38
N ARG A 77 -0.95 -1.53 8.38
CA ARG A 77 -0.40 -2.87 8.31
C ARG A 77 -0.07 -3.22 6.86
N LEU A 78 1.12 -3.78 6.66
CA LEU A 78 1.62 -4.11 5.33
C LEU A 78 2.26 -5.48 5.36
N SER A 79 1.92 -6.32 4.38
CA SER A 79 2.53 -7.63 4.21
C SER A 79 3.19 -7.67 2.84
N VAL A 80 4.46 -8.08 2.81
CA VAL A 80 5.14 -8.33 1.54
C VAL A 80 4.85 -9.77 1.15
N LEU A 81 4.02 -9.94 0.11
CA LEU A 81 3.57 -11.25 -0.33
C LEU A 81 4.57 -11.89 -1.26
N GLN A 82 5.21 -11.09 -2.11
CA GLN A 82 6.25 -11.55 -3.00
C GLN A 82 7.21 -10.40 -3.26
N SER A 83 8.47 -10.59 -2.88
CA SER A 83 9.47 -9.56 -3.05
C SER A 83 10.09 -9.65 -4.45
N ALA A 84 10.35 -8.49 -5.04
CA ALA A 84 11.07 -8.42 -6.31
C ALA A 84 12.51 -8.91 -6.15
N SER A 85 13.07 -8.78 -4.94
CA SER A 85 14.42 -9.26 -4.65
C SER A 85 14.38 -10.68 -4.07
N LYS A 86 13.82 -10.86 -2.89
CA LYS A 86 13.56 -12.17 -2.29
C LYS A 86 12.90 -12.03 -0.94
N GLY A 87 12.20 -13.10 -0.53
CA GLY A 87 11.59 -13.14 0.78
C GLY A 87 10.30 -12.32 0.85
N GLY A 88 9.70 -12.33 1.99
CA GLY A 88 8.51 -11.57 2.30
C GLY A 88 8.46 -11.31 3.78
N GLY A 89 7.47 -10.55 4.22
CA GLY A 89 7.34 -10.25 5.63
C GLY A 89 6.07 -9.46 5.92
N VAL A 90 5.79 -9.28 7.20
CA VAL A 90 4.64 -8.51 7.66
C VAL A 90 5.13 -7.35 8.51
N TYR A 91 4.66 -6.16 8.21
CA TYR A 91 5.02 -4.94 8.93
C TYR A 91 3.75 -4.24 9.40
N SER A 92 3.73 -3.82 10.65
CA SER A 92 2.58 -3.11 11.20
C SER A 92 3.04 -1.98 12.11
N ALA A 93 2.22 -0.95 12.15
CA ALA A 93 2.46 0.21 13.01
C ALA A 93 2.13 -0.10 14.45
#